data_87db840e8ab6472618a39f22d53b69ee
#
_entry.id   87db840e8ab6472618a39f22d53b69ee
#
_cell.length_a   1.000
_cell.length_b   1.000
_cell.length_c   1.000
_cell.angle_alpha   90.00
_cell.angle_beta   90.00
_cell.angle_gamma   90.00
#
_symmetry.space_group_name_H-M   'P 1'
#
loop_
_entity.id
_entity.type
_entity.pdbx_description
1 polymer ?
#
loop_
_entity_poly.entity_id
_entity_poly.type
_entity_poly.pdbx_seq_one_letter_code
_entity_poly.pdbx_strand_id
1 'polypeptide(L)'
;MPNRTTRSHRPNSGRSTTKFDSRNPRTSVRRRLLVGASAIAATVVAVTGVVSPAQAAPLVQIRSVTASASTTGVPSGTTLKVHSGDLTVTKAGTVVSGLDVRGLIKIQAVNVTIKNSIVRGRAMNGPGALINNLSGYSGLKITDTELYPSTPSPDVNGIYGYNFTATRLEIHGVIDAVHITGSNVTVQQSWLHGNLHYANDPNQGGAASHDDSIQIQKGSNIRVIGNSISGSHSAGVQITQDTGDVSNFTFTNNSADGGKCTINIAQKTHGPIYGAVITDNTFGRNTRIANCAIISPSTTKVATARNYYTPDKKIVSVHTG
;
A
#
# COMPACT_ATOMS: atom_id res chain seq x y z
N MET A 1 34.88 -21.34 -47.59
CA MET A 1 34.19 -21.70 -48.84
C MET A 1 33.03 -22.63 -48.51
N PRO A 2 31.86 -22.54 -49.15
CA PRO A 2 31.12 -21.34 -49.59
C PRO A 2 29.75 -21.28 -48.88
N ASN A 3 29.21 -20.10 -48.57
CA ASN A 3 28.22 -19.33 -49.29
C ASN A 3 26.99 -20.06 -49.84
N ARG A 4 25.77 -19.73 -49.26
CA ARG A 4 24.56 -19.61 -50.08
C ARG A 4 23.51 -18.72 -49.39
N THR A 5 23.29 -17.60 -50.03
CA THR A 5 22.14 -16.65 -50.01
C THR A 5 20.93 -17.25 -50.70
N THR A 6 19.70 -16.93 -50.22
CA THR A 6 18.44 -16.68 -50.97
C THR A 6 17.46 -15.99 -50.04
N ARG A 7 17.14 -14.70 -50.19
CA ARG A 7 16.15 -14.03 -51.02
C ARG A 7 14.68 -14.33 -50.70
N SER A 8 14.09 -13.37 -50.00
CA SER A 8 12.92 -12.55 -50.31
C SER A 8 11.61 -13.24 -50.73
N HIS A 9 10.52 -12.90 -50.02
CA HIS A 9 9.25 -12.53 -50.68
C HIS A 9 8.37 -11.73 -49.71
N ARG A 10 8.05 -10.47 -50.10
CA ARG A 10 6.85 -9.73 -49.66
C ARG A 10 5.73 -10.02 -50.69
N PRO A 11 4.46 -9.91 -50.32
CA PRO A 11 3.56 -8.95 -50.94
C PRO A 11 2.73 -8.23 -49.84
N ASN A 12 2.57 -6.98 -49.88
CA ASN A 12 1.84 -5.97 -50.60
C ASN A 12 0.31 -5.99 -50.42
N SER A 13 -0.14 -4.84 -49.84
CA SER A 13 -1.37 -4.06 -50.05
C SER A 13 -2.75 -4.62 -49.68
N GLY A 14 -3.43 -3.79 -48.89
CA GLY A 14 -4.87 -3.84 -48.67
C GLY A 14 -5.34 -2.63 -47.88
N ARG A 15 -5.33 -1.45 -48.55
CA ARG A 15 -5.90 -0.19 -48.04
C ARG A 15 -7.41 -0.22 -48.32
N SER A 16 -8.26 -0.23 -47.32
CA SER A 16 -9.69 0.01 -47.47
C SER A 16 -10.08 1.24 -46.66
N THR A 17 -10.37 2.30 -47.38
CA THR A 17 -10.98 3.55 -46.90
C THR A 17 -12.49 3.40 -46.99
N THR A 18 -13.17 3.47 -45.86
CA THR A 18 -14.62 3.73 -45.84
C THR A 18 -14.87 5.10 -45.26
N LYS A 19 -15.26 6.03 -46.11
CA LYS A 19 -15.88 7.32 -45.79
C LYS A 19 -17.24 7.05 -45.16
N PHE A 20 -17.52 7.68 -44.02
CA PHE A 20 -18.89 7.85 -43.55
C PHE A 20 -19.33 9.28 -43.77
N ASP A 21 -20.43 9.37 -44.48
CA ASP A 21 -21.11 10.59 -44.95
C ASP A 21 -21.97 11.18 -43.82
N SER A 22 -21.87 12.49 -43.67
CA SER A 22 -22.64 13.30 -42.73
C SER A 22 -23.98 13.68 -43.37
N ARG A 23 -25.12 13.30 -42.79
CA ARG A 23 -26.37 14.04 -43.00
C ARG A 23 -27.23 14.01 -41.74
N ASN A 24 -27.40 15.19 -41.20
CA ASN A 24 -28.38 15.60 -40.20
C ASN A 24 -29.70 16.01 -40.91
N PRO A 25 -30.86 15.75 -40.36
CA PRO A 25 -31.88 16.80 -40.38
C PRO A 25 -32.51 17.08 -39.01
N ARG A 26 -32.46 18.37 -38.70
CA ARG A 26 -33.21 19.02 -37.63
C ARG A 26 -34.73 18.93 -37.92
N THR A 27 -35.51 18.53 -36.90
CA THR A 27 -36.92 18.87 -36.84
C THR A 27 -37.24 19.55 -35.51
N SER A 28 -37.53 20.83 -35.62
CA SER A 28 -38.02 21.68 -34.54
C SER A 28 -39.52 21.47 -34.35
N VAL A 29 -39.96 21.10 -33.15
CA VAL A 29 -41.36 21.19 -32.78
C VAL A 29 -41.53 22.32 -31.76
N ARG A 30 -42.06 23.45 -32.20
CA ARG A 30 -42.53 24.55 -31.36
C ARG A 30 -43.88 24.15 -30.76
N ARG A 31 -43.96 23.95 -29.46
CA ARG A 31 -45.23 24.00 -28.70
C ARG A 31 -45.41 25.38 -28.08
N ARG A 32 -46.42 26.10 -28.49
CA ARG A 32 -46.93 27.32 -27.84
C ARG A 32 -47.69 26.91 -26.61
N LEU A 33 -47.32 27.45 -25.44
CA LEU A 33 -48.14 27.42 -24.23
C LEU A 33 -48.80 28.79 -24.03
N LEU A 34 -50.12 28.75 -23.92
CA LEU A 34 -50.96 29.86 -23.54
C LEU A 34 -50.75 30.25 -22.08
N VAL A 35 -50.58 31.55 -21.86
CA VAL A 35 -50.51 32.16 -20.53
C VAL A 35 -51.90 32.46 -20.08
N GLY A 36 -52.32 31.76 -19.01
CA GLY A 36 -53.53 32.12 -18.22
C GLY A 36 -53.08 32.83 -16.97
N ALA A 37 -53.38 34.10 -16.84
CA ALA A 37 -53.14 34.88 -15.64
C ALA A 37 -54.28 34.64 -14.63
N SER A 38 -53.98 34.05 -13.49
CA SER A 38 -54.87 34.03 -12.28
C SER A 38 -54.13 34.72 -11.15
N ALA A 39 -54.64 35.87 -10.76
CA ALA A 39 -54.16 36.60 -9.61
C ALA A 39 -54.63 35.91 -8.32
N ILE A 40 -53.69 35.37 -7.54
CA ILE A 40 -53.96 34.92 -6.17
C ILE A 40 -53.24 35.89 -5.21
N ALA A 41 -54.02 36.59 -4.41
CA ALA A 41 -53.52 37.45 -3.35
C ALA A 41 -52.90 36.55 -2.26
N ALA A 42 -51.56 36.60 -2.13
CA ALA A 42 -50.86 35.90 -1.06
C ALA A 42 -50.69 36.81 0.16
N THR A 43 -51.35 36.48 1.23
CA THR A 43 -51.15 37.06 2.57
C THR A 43 -49.81 36.57 3.10
N VAL A 44 -48.82 37.47 3.20
CA VAL A 44 -47.52 37.17 3.79
C VAL A 44 -47.63 37.14 5.31
N VAL A 45 -47.65 35.96 5.90
CA VAL A 45 -47.41 35.77 7.33
C VAL A 45 -45.89 35.67 7.54
N ALA A 46 -45.32 36.73 8.10
CA ALA A 46 -43.92 36.73 8.49
C ALA A 46 -43.72 35.84 9.72
N VAL A 47 -43.27 34.59 9.51
CA VAL A 47 -42.79 33.74 10.57
C VAL A 47 -41.31 34.09 10.81
N THR A 48 -41.03 34.83 11.87
CA THR A 48 -39.66 35.06 12.36
C THR A 48 -39.17 33.77 13.01
N GLY A 49 -38.60 32.89 12.20
CA GLY A 49 -37.91 31.70 12.69
C GLY A 49 -36.59 32.09 13.35
N VAL A 50 -36.51 31.90 14.67
CA VAL A 50 -35.24 31.96 15.40
C VAL A 50 -34.38 30.78 14.94
N VAL A 51 -33.40 31.04 14.07
CA VAL A 51 -32.42 30.03 13.67
C VAL A 51 -31.46 29.84 14.84
N SER A 52 -31.65 28.81 15.64
CA SER A 52 -30.65 28.38 16.63
C SER A 52 -29.37 27.95 15.90
N PRO A 53 -28.21 28.44 16.33
CA PRO A 53 -26.96 27.97 15.73
C PRO A 53 -26.83 26.48 15.98
N ALA A 54 -26.69 25.69 14.90
CA ALA A 54 -26.42 24.28 15.00
C ALA A 54 -25.09 24.10 15.78
N GLN A 55 -25.18 23.54 17.00
CA GLN A 55 -24.03 23.14 17.75
C GLN A 55 -23.29 22.09 16.94
N ALA A 56 -22.07 22.41 16.50
CA ALA A 56 -21.17 21.42 15.91
C ALA A 56 -20.96 20.29 16.91
N ALA A 57 -21.32 19.08 16.54
CA ALA A 57 -21.08 17.91 17.36
C ALA A 57 -19.57 17.85 17.71
N PRO A 58 -19.20 17.53 18.94
CA PRO A 58 -17.78 17.43 19.31
C PRO A 58 -17.13 16.38 18.41
N LEU A 59 -16.07 16.76 17.73
CA LEU A 59 -15.20 15.84 17.01
C LEU A 59 -14.68 14.84 18.04
N VAL A 60 -15.22 13.62 18.02
CA VAL A 60 -14.66 12.51 18.77
C VAL A 60 -13.27 12.29 18.20
N GLN A 61 -12.25 12.77 18.89
CA GLN A 61 -10.88 12.39 18.61
C GLN A 61 -10.75 10.91 18.95
N ILE A 62 -10.85 10.08 17.95
CA ILE A 62 -10.45 8.68 18.05
C ILE A 62 -8.94 8.73 18.31
N ARG A 63 -8.53 8.58 19.57
CA ARG A 63 -7.13 8.30 19.89
C ARG A 63 -6.79 7.04 19.12
N SER A 64 -5.97 7.15 18.09
CA SER A 64 -5.40 5.98 17.44
C SER A 64 -4.59 5.23 18.49
N VAL A 65 -5.03 4.02 18.81
CA VAL A 65 -4.23 3.13 19.67
C VAL A 65 -2.95 2.84 18.87
N THR A 66 -1.80 3.16 19.43
CA THR A 66 -0.51 2.87 18.81
C THR A 66 -0.38 1.35 18.66
N ALA A 67 -0.10 0.89 17.46
CA ALA A 67 0.11 -0.51 17.17
C ALA A 67 1.33 -1.03 17.99
N SER A 68 1.19 -2.14 18.68
CA SER A 68 2.18 -2.70 19.60
C SER A 68 1.90 -4.19 19.84
N ALA A 69 2.78 -4.89 20.56
CA ALA A 69 2.61 -6.30 20.91
C ALA A 69 1.26 -6.64 21.57
N SER A 70 0.63 -5.67 22.25
CA SER A 70 -0.67 -5.90 22.90
C SER A 70 -1.87 -5.68 21.98
N THR A 71 -1.67 -5.11 20.79
CA THR A 71 -2.76 -4.70 19.89
C THR A 71 -2.62 -5.30 18.48
N THR A 72 -1.56 -6.07 18.24
CA THR A 72 -1.23 -6.67 16.93
C THR A 72 -0.88 -8.15 17.10
N GLY A 73 -0.71 -8.85 15.99
CA GLY A 73 -0.41 -10.27 16.01
C GLY A 73 -1.60 -11.12 16.43
N VAL A 74 -1.31 -12.29 16.94
CA VAL A 74 -2.36 -13.24 17.37
C VAL A 74 -2.97 -12.79 18.70
N PRO A 75 -4.29 -12.65 18.79
CA PRO A 75 -4.94 -12.28 20.05
C PRO A 75 -4.62 -13.23 21.21
N SER A 76 -4.37 -12.68 22.39
CA SER A 76 -4.10 -13.47 23.60
C SER A 76 -5.20 -14.51 23.84
N GLY A 77 -4.82 -15.70 24.29
CA GLY A 77 -5.75 -16.81 24.54
C GLY A 77 -6.16 -17.59 23.27
N THR A 78 -5.68 -17.23 22.10
CA THR A 78 -5.96 -18.00 20.87
C THR A 78 -5.23 -19.35 20.90
N THR A 79 -5.99 -20.44 20.76
CA THR A 79 -5.40 -21.77 20.57
C THR A 79 -5.02 -21.97 19.12
N LEU A 80 -3.74 -22.29 18.86
CA LEU A 80 -3.23 -22.51 17.51
C LEU A 80 -3.05 -24.03 17.23
N LYS A 81 -3.47 -24.46 16.05
CA LYS A 81 -3.19 -25.78 15.54
C LYS A 81 -1.97 -25.74 14.62
N VAL A 82 -0.99 -26.60 14.86
CA VAL A 82 0.19 -26.70 13.99
C VAL A 82 -0.19 -27.21 12.60
N HIS A 83 0.26 -26.47 11.58
CA HIS A 83 0.27 -26.91 10.19
C HIS A 83 1.72 -27.03 9.73
N SER A 84 2.15 -28.24 9.41
CA SER A 84 3.52 -28.51 8.96
C SER A 84 3.60 -28.46 7.43
N GLY A 85 4.60 -27.71 6.93
CA GLY A 85 4.84 -27.50 5.51
C GLY A 85 4.09 -26.30 4.91
N ASP A 86 4.27 -26.10 3.62
CA ASP A 86 3.67 -24.99 2.88
C ASP A 86 2.15 -25.18 2.71
N LEU A 87 1.41 -24.07 2.79
CA LEU A 87 -0.03 -24.05 2.61
C LEU A 87 -0.38 -23.30 1.31
N THR A 88 -0.83 -24.02 0.28
CA THR A 88 -1.34 -23.39 -0.95
C THR A 88 -2.86 -23.27 -0.88
N VAL A 89 -3.37 -22.04 -0.96
CA VAL A 89 -4.80 -21.75 -0.91
C VAL A 89 -5.35 -21.58 -2.33
N THR A 90 -6.08 -22.58 -2.82
CA THR A 90 -6.60 -22.66 -4.20
C THR A 90 -8.11 -22.46 -4.31
N LYS A 91 -8.85 -22.47 -3.19
CA LYS A 91 -10.31 -22.31 -3.18
C LYS A 91 -10.69 -20.87 -2.80
N ALA A 92 -11.50 -20.24 -3.63
CA ALA A 92 -12.03 -18.90 -3.35
C ALA A 92 -12.84 -18.85 -2.04
N GLY A 93 -12.72 -17.74 -1.31
CA GLY A 93 -13.40 -17.55 -0.04
C GLY A 93 -12.85 -18.38 1.14
N THR A 94 -11.72 -19.06 0.97
CA THR A 94 -11.10 -19.82 2.06
C THR A 94 -10.73 -18.92 3.23
N VAL A 95 -11.01 -19.41 4.44
CA VAL A 95 -10.58 -18.81 5.70
C VAL A 95 -9.52 -19.72 6.34
N VAL A 96 -8.30 -19.21 6.45
CA VAL A 96 -7.20 -19.79 7.23
C VAL A 96 -7.21 -19.12 8.59
N SER A 97 -7.44 -19.88 9.66
CA SER A 97 -7.61 -19.32 11.00
C SER A 97 -7.12 -20.24 12.09
N GLY A 98 -6.49 -19.68 13.13
CA GLY A 98 -6.05 -20.43 14.29
C GLY A 98 -4.91 -21.42 14.00
N LEU A 99 -4.01 -21.10 13.07
CA LEU A 99 -2.91 -21.97 12.69
C LEU A 99 -1.54 -21.43 13.14
N ASP A 100 -0.66 -22.33 13.54
CA ASP A 100 0.79 -22.14 13.57
C ASP A 100 1.38 -22.80 12.33
N VAL A 101 1.59 -22.02 11.26
CA VAL A 101 2.05 -22.51 9.96
C VAL A 101 3.58 -22.57 9.94
N ARG A 102 4.13 -23.77 9.92
CA ARG A 102 5.57 -24.05 9.80
C ARG A 102 5.94 -24.29 8.34
N GLY A 103 5.70 -23.28 7.53
CA GLY A 103 5.87 -23.25 6.09
C GLY A 103 5.44 -21.89 5.55
N LEU A 104 5.35 -21.77 4.23
CA LEU A 104 4.92 -20.56 3.54
C LEU A 104 3.43 -20.67 3.16
N ILE A 105 2.73 -19.53 3.10
CA ILE A 105 1.37 -19.48 2.56
C ILE A 105 1.41 -18.90 1.15
N LYS A 106 0.96 -19.69 0.16
CA LYS A 106 0.81 -19.25 -1.23
C LYS A 106 -0.67 -19.04 -1.57
N ILE A 107 -1.00 -17.83 -2.01
CA ILE A 107 -2.37 -17.48 -2.40
C ILE A 107 -2.54 -17.75 -3.91
N GLN A 108 -3.54 -18.58 -4.24
CA GLN A 108 -3.93 -18.92 -5.60
C GLN A 108 -5.46 -18.87 -5.79
N ALA A 109 -6.14 -18.06 -4.97
CA ALA A 109 -7.57 -17.86 -5.03
C ALA A 109 -7.97 -16.45 -4.57
N VAL A 110 -9.12 -15.99 -5.03
CA VAL A 110 -9.69 -14.69 -4.62
C VAL A 110 -10.45 -14.80 -3.30
N ASN A 111 -10.60 -13.65 -2.62
CA ASN A 111 -11.39 -13.52 -1.39
C ASN A 111 -10.93 -14.43 -0.24
N VAL A 112 -9.62 -14.68 -0.15
CA VAL A 112 -9.01 -15.45 0.95
C VAL A 112 -8.89 -14.56 2.19
N THR A 113 -9.14 -15.17 3.37
CA THR A 113 -8.91 -14.52 4.66
C THR A 113 -7.92 -15.35 5.47
N ILE A 114 -6.84 -14.73 5.95
CA ILE A 114 -5.91 -15.30 6.93
C ILE A 114 -6.11 -14.53 8.23
N LYS A 115 -6.33 -15.20 9.34
CA LYS A 115 -6.54 -14.54 10.62
C LYS A 115 -6.12 -15.38 11.82
N ASN A 116 -5.85 -14.69 12.94
CA ASN A 116 -5.56 -15.32 14.23
C ASN A 116 -4.53 -16.46 14.11
N SER A 117 -3.47 -16.24 13.33
CA SER A 117 -2.51 -17.28 12.96
C SER A 117 -1.08 -16.79 13.06
N ILE A 118 -0.13 -17.70 13.20
CA ILE A 118 1.30 -17.43 13.10
C ILE A 118 1.81 -18.07 11.80
N VAL A 119 2.66 -17.36 11.05
CA VAL A 119 3.38 -17.92 9.90
C VAL A 119 4.87 -17.83 10.17
N ARG A 120 5.50 -19.00 10.42
CA ARG A 120 6.91 -19.08 10.82
C ARG A 120 7.86 -19.40 9.66
N GLY A 121 7.32 -19.70 8.50
CA GLY A 121 8.13 -20.08 7.35
C GLY A 121 8.88 -21.40 7.52
N ARG A 122 9.90 -21.54 6.72
CA ARG A 122 10.90 -22.62 6.69
C ARG A 122 12.20 -22.09 6.10
N ALA A 123 13.27 -22.89 6.08
CA ALA A 123 14.48 -22.55 5.32
C ALA A 123 14.14 -22.32 3.84
N MET A 124 14.71 -21.25 3.27
CA MET A 124 14.49 -20.81 1.91
C MET A 124 15.79 -20.96 1.08
N ASN A 125 15.65 -21.25 -0.20
CA ASN A 125 16.77 -21.41 -1.15
C ASN A 125 16.73 -20.29 -2.20
N GLY A 126 16.36 -19.07 -1.81
CA GLY A 126 16.26 -17.87 -2.63
C GLY A 126 15.11 -16.97 -2.15
N PRO A 127 15.07 -15.72 -2.65
CA PRO A 127 14.14 -14.71 -2.18
C PRO A 127 12.66 -15.14 -2.27
N GLY A 128 11.93 -14.92 -1.18
CA GLY A 128 10.51 -15.24 -1.10
C GLY A 128 9.85 -14.59 0.11
N ALA A 129 8.64 -15.04 0.45
CA ALA A 129 7.87 -14.44 1.54
C ALA A 129 7.08 -15.48 2.33
N LEU A 130 6.84 -15.18 3.61
CA LEU A 130 5.99 -15.97 4.50
C LEU A 130 4.55 -16.07 3.94
N ILE A 131 4.04 -14.96 3.37
CA ILE A 131 2.77 -14.94 2.63
C ILE A 131 3.02 -14.38 1.22
N ASN A 132 2.70 -15.16 0.20
CA ASN A 132 2.93 -14.83 -1.20
C ASN A 132 1.61 -14.64 -1.96
N ASN A 133 1.35 -13.41 -2.42
CA ASN A 133 0.27 -13.03 -3.34
C ASN A 133 0.81 -12.28 -4.57
N LEU A 134 1.95 -12.69 -5.11
CA LEU A 134 2.57 -12.06 -6.30
C LEU A 134 1.68 -12.11 -7.55
N SER A 135 0.81 -13.11 -7.66
CA SER A 135 -0.19 -13.17 -8.72
C SER A 135 -1.35 -12.19 -8.53
N GLY A 136 -1.43 -11.50 -7.37
CA GLY A 136 -2.40 -10.44 -7.11
C GLY A 136 -3.85 -10.88 -7.04
N TYR A 137 -4.12 -12.09 -6.57
CA TYR A 137 -5.49 -12.53 -6.33
C TYR A 137 -6.21 -11.53 -5.44
N SER A 138 -7.35 -11.05 -5.89
CA SER A 138 -8.08 -9.96 -5.24
C SER A 138 -8.82 -10.39 -3.98
N GLY A 139 -9.03 -9.42 -3.08
CA GLY A 139 -9.81 -9.64 -1.87
C GLY A 139 -9.10 -10.44 -0.77
N LEU A 140 -7.76 -10.55 -0.83
CA LEU A 140 -6.99 -11.12 0.27
C LEU A 140 -7.06 -10.20 1.50
N LYS A 141 -7.46 -10.77 2.64
CA LYS A 141 -7.47 -10.11 3.95
C LYS A 141 -6.57 -10.88 4.90
N ILE A 142 -5.65 -10.18 5.55
CA ILE A 142 -4.78 -10.74 6.58
C ILE A 142 -5.01 -9.92 7.84
N THR A 143 -5.42 -10.55 8.92
CA THR A 143 -5.76 -9.81 10.15
C THR A 143 -5.34 -10.59 11.40
N ASP A 144 -4.97 -9.87 12.45
CA ASP A 144 -4.63 -10.46 13.75
C ASP A 144 -3.66 -11.65 13.62
N THR A 145 -2.59 -11.45 12.84
CA THR A 145 -1.66 -12.50 12.44
C THR A 145 -0.22 -12.06 12.68
N GLU A 146 0.61 -12.94 13.18
CA GLU A 146 2.04 -12.72 13.40
C GLU A 146 2.86 -13.41 12.30
N LEU A 147 3.86 -12.70 11.76
CA LEU A 147 4.76 -13.20 10.72
C LEU A 147 6.20 -13.04 11.19
N TYR A 148 6.92 -14.15 11.34
CA TYR A 148 8.35 -14.14 11.58
C TYR A 148 8.99 -15.47 11.16
N PRO A 149 10.24 -15.48 10.67
CA PRO A 149 10.87 -16.70 10.20
C PRO A 149 11.42 -17.55 11.33
N SER A 150 11.14 -18.85 11.31
CA SER A 150 11.83 -19.83 12.17
C SER A 150 13.29 -20.03 11.75
N THR A 151 13.63 -19.70 10.51
CA THR A 151 14.99 -19.76 9.94
C THR A 151 15.28 -18.41 9.26
N PRO A 152 15.81 -17.43 10.02
CA PRO A 152 16.19 -16.12 9.47
C PRO A 152 17.25 -16.26 8.37
N SER A 153 17.05 -15.56 7.25
CA SER A 153 18.01 -15.53 6.13
C SER A 153 17.79 -14.26 5.29
N PRO A 154 18.74 -13.91 4.39
CA PRO A 154 18.57 -12.80 3.45
C PRO A 154 17.42 -13.02 2.46
N ASP A 155 16.87 -14.23 2.38
CA ASP A 155 15.83 -14.61 1.42
C ASP A 155 14.42 -14.33 1.92
N VAL A 156 14.23 -14.09 3.23
CA VAL A 156 12.90 -14.14 3.83
C VAL A 156 12.28 -12.74 3.97
N ASN A 157 11.11 -12.58 3.38
CA ASN A 157 10.25 -11.40 3.53
C ASN A 157 8.92 -11.77 4.20
N GLY A 158 8.20 -10.79 4.73
CA GLY A 158 6.92 -11.01 5.37
C GLY A 158 5.80 -11.30 4.35
N ILE A 159 5.39 -10.28 3.60
CA ILE A 159 4.34 -10.38 2.59
C ILE A 159 4.86 -9.89 1.24
N TYR A 160 4.71 -10.70 0.19
CA TYR A 160 4.92 -10.29 -1.19
C TYR A 160 3.60 -10.24 -1.94
N GLY A 161 3.33 -9.12 -2.64
CA GLY A 161 2.23 -9.06 -3.56
C GLY A 161 1.45 -7.74 -3.57
N TYR A 162 0.18 -7.83 -3.96
CA TYR A 162 -0.75 -6.71 -4.10
C TYR A 162 -2.21 -7.17 -4.02
N ASN A 163 -3.18 -6.24 -4.13
CA ASN A 163 -4.61 -6.51 -3.97
C ASN A 163 -4.97 -7.11 -2.60
N PHE A 164 -4.40 -6.59 -1.51
CA PHE A 164 -4.66 -7.08 -0.17
C PHE A 164 -4.89 -5.98 0.86
N THR A 165 -5.51 -6.37 1.98
CA THR A 165 -5.58 -5.56 3.20
C THR A 165 -4.97 -6.34 4.35
N ALA A 166 -3.96 -5.73 4.99
CA ALA A 166 -3.27 -6.22 6.19
C ALA A 166 -3.69 -5.36 7.40
N THR A 167 -4.22 -5.97 8.44
CA THR A 167 -4.77 -5.26 9.61
C THR A 167 -4.32 -5.91 10.91
N ARG A 168 -3.76 -5.14 11.82
CA ARG A 168 -3.28 -5.59 13.13
C ARG A 168 -2.32 -6.78 13.05
N LEU A 169 -1.39 -6.69 12.09
CA LEU A 169 -0.31 -7.67 11.99
C LEU A 169 0.85 -7.27 12.89
N GLU A 170 1.57 -8.27 13.39
CA GLU A 170 2.92 -8.13 13.89
C GLU A 170 3.86 -8.81 12.90
N ILE A 171 4.83 -8.06 12.34
CA ILE A 171 5.79 -8.59 11.36
C ILE A 171 7.19 -8.20 11.81
N HIS A 172 8.05 -9.19 12.01
CA HIS A 172 9.41 -8.96 12.47
C HIS A 172 10.39 -10.04 12.02
N GLY A 173 11.70 -9.76 12.16
CA GLY A 173 12.75 -10.73 11.83
C GLY A 173 12.81 -11.14 10.36
N VAL A 174 12.36 -10.28 9.45
CA VAL A 174 12.37 -10.46 7.99
C VAL A 174 13.17 -9.35 7.32
N ILE A 175 13.57 -9.50 6.06
CA ILE A 175 14.22 -8.41 5.29
C ILE A 175 13.21 -7.30 5.07
N ASP A 176 12.21 -7.49 4.20
CA ASP A 176 11.10 -6.54 4.04
C ASP A 176 9.85 -7.09 4.74
N ALA A 177 9.24 -6.29 5.62
CA ALA A 177 8.01 -6.76 6.26
C ALA A 177 6.85 -6.83 5.25
N VAL A 178 6.74 -5.84 4.34
CA VAL A 178 5.75 -5.83 3.27
C VAL A 178 6.38 -5.36 1.96
N HIS A 179 6.45 -6.23 0.97
CA HIS A 179 6.99 -5.95 -0.34
C HIS A 179 5.86 -5.84 -1.39
N ILE A 180 5.56 -4.60 -1.80
CA ILE A 180 4.41 -4.27 -2.65
C ILE A 180 4.82 -4.24 -4.11
N THR A 181 4.18 -5.08 -4.93
CA THR A 181 4.48 -5.26 -6.35
C THR A 181 3.31 -4.88 -7.27
N GLY A 182 2.33 -4.14 -6.76
CA GLY A 182 1.16 -3.69 -7.53
C GLY A 182 0.18 -2.88 -6.69
N SER A 183 -1.01 -2.68 -7.23
CA SER A 183 -2.01 -1.74 -6.71
C SER A 183 -2.92 -2.30 -5.62
N ASN A 184 -3.72 -1.42 -5.01
CA ASN A 184 -4.79 -1.75 -4.05
C ASN A 184 -4.28 -2.47 -2.80
N VAL A 185 -3.32 -1.88 -2.13
CA VAL A 185 -2.76 -2.38 -0.87
C VAL A 185 -3.12 -1.45 0.28
N THR A 186 -3.59 -2.03 1.37
CA THR A 186 -3.75 -1.31 2.64
C THR A 186 -3.01 -2.08 3.74
N VAL A 187 -2.10 -1.38 4.43
CA VAL A 187 -1.44 -1.87 5.66
C VAL A 187 -1.87 -0.95 6.78
N GLN A 188 -2.57 -1.48 7.77
CA GLN A 188 -3.14 -0.64 8.80
C GLN A 188 -3.06 -1.25 10.20
N GLN A 189 -2.89 -0.37 11.21
CA GLN A 189 -2.90 -0.74 12.64
C GLN A 189 -1.94 -1.88 12.96
N SER A 190 -0.82 -1.99 12.23
CA SER A 190 0.12 -3.08 12.31
C SER A 190 1.45 -2.62 12.92
N TRP A 191 2.16 -3.52 13.54
CA TRP A 191 3.49 -3.30 14.10
C TRP A 191 4.53 -4.00 13.24
N LEU A 192 5.33 -3.21 12.53
CA LEU A 192 6.40 -3.66 11.65
C LEU A 192 7.72 -3.28 12.31
N HIS A 193 8.53 -4.26 12.71
CA HIS A 193 9.73 -3.97 13.51
C HIS A 193 10.82 -5.03 13.37
N GLY A 194 12.04 -4.65 13.78
CA GLY A 194 13.13 -5.61 13.89
C GLY A 194 13.49 -6.30 12.57
N ASN A 195 13.57 -5.53 11.47
CA ASN A 195 14.01 -6.06 10.18
C ASN A 195 15.40 -6.71 10.29
N LEU A 196 15.62 -7.78 9.51
CA LEU A 196 16.93 -8.39 9.39
C LEU A 196 17.83 -7.49 8.53
N HIS A 197 19.09 -7.39 8.94
CA HIS A 197 20.12 -6.69 8.18
C HIS A 197 21.36 -7.54 8.08
N TYR A 198 21.84 -7.78 6.88
CA TYR A 198 23.09 -8.49 6.58
C TYR A 198 24.06 -7.55 5.90
N ALA A 199 25.28 -7.44 6.45
CA ALA A 199 26.34 -6.61 5.84
C ALA A 199 26.81 -7.14 4.49
N ASN A 200 26.65 -8.46 4.26
CA ASN A 200 27.01 -9.17 3.03
C ASN A 200 25.81 -10.02 2.62
N ASP A 201 24.94 -9.47 1.79
CA ASP A 201 23.73 -10.14 1.31
C ASP A 201 23.97 -10.71 -0.10
N PRO A 202 23.87 -12.03 -0.29
CA PRO A 202 24.06 -12.65 -1.61
C PRO A 202 23.03 -12.17 -2.64
N ASN A 203 21.84 -11.75 -2.22
CA ASN A 203 20.80 -11.20 -3.10
C ASN A 203 21.13 -9.78 -3.57
N GLN A 204 22.10 -9.12 -2.93
CA GLN A 204 22.61 -7.80 -3.29
C GLN A 204 24.03 -7.85 -3.87
N GLY A 205 24.44 -9.01 -4.40
CA GLY A 205 25.78 -9.20 -4.94
C GLY A 205 26.90 -9.09 -3.89
N GLY A 206 26.60 -9.35 -2.62
CA GLY A 206 27.51 -9.23 -1.49
C GLY A 206 27.55 -7.84 -0.84
N ALA A 207 26.77 -6.88 -1.32
CA ALA A 207 26.52 -5.62 -0.61
C ALA A 207 25.57 -5.84 0.58
N ALA A 208 25.36 -4.80 1.37
CA ALA A 208 24.41 -4.88 2.50
C ALA A 208 22.97 -5.07 2.03
N SER A 209 22.15 -5.73 2.85
CA SER A 209 20.71 -5.90 2.60
C SER A 209 20.02 -4.56 2.36
N HIS A 210 19.08 -4.56 1.43
CA HIS A 210 18.06 -3.52 1.34
C HIS A 210 16.86 -3.98 2.18
N ASP A 211 16.88 -3.63 3.45
CA ASP A 211 15.85 -4.01 4.40
C ASP A 211 14.93 -2.83 4.68
N ASP A 212 13.70 -2.96 4.20
CA ASP A 212 12.69 -1.93 4.33
C ASP A 212 11.47 -2.49 5.11
N SER A 213 10.89 -1.72 6.04
CA SER A 213 9.64 -2.22 6.64
C SER A 213 8.53 -2.31 5.60
N ILE A 214 8.48 -1.36 4.64
CA ILE A 214 7.59 -1.44 3.48
C ILE A 214 8.37 -1.04 2.23
N GLN A 215 8.53 -1.95 1.27
CA GLN A 215 9.05 -1.63 -0.06
C GLN A 215 7.91 -1.55 -1.08
N ILE A 216 7.95 -0.52 -1.96
CA ILE A 216 6.94 -0.29 -3.01
C ILE A 216 7.65 -0.17 -4.35
N GLN A 217 7.53 -1.19 -5.21
CA GLN A 217 8.19 -1.25 -6.51
C GLN A 217 7.31 -0.70 -7.65
N LYS A 218 6.00 -0.78 -7.53
CA LYS A 218 5.01 -0.21 -8.45
C LYS A 218 3.61 -0.25 -7.86
N GLY A 219 2.67 0.42 -8.53
CA GLY A 219 1.24 0.34 -8.27
C GLY A 219 0.63 1.63 -7.77
N SER A 220 -0.68 1.64 -7.68
CA SER A 220 -1.46 2.79 -7.22
C SER A 220 -2.43 2.38 -6.11
N ASN A 221 -2.98 3.39 -5.44
CA ASN A 221 -3.94 3.14 -4.37
C ASN A 221 -3.34 2.33 -3.22
N ILE A 222 -2.19 2.82 -2.71
CA ILE A 222 -1.43 2.20 -1.62
C ILE A 222 -1.61 3.03 -0.36
N ARG A 223 -2.06 2.42 0.73
CA ARG A 223 -2.42 3.09 1.98
C ARG A 223 -1.70 2.45 3.17
N VAL A 224 -0.99 3.27 3.93
CA VAL A 224 -0.29 2.88 5.17
C VAL A 224 -0.85 3.75 6.31
N ILE A 225 -1.64 3.14 7.21
CA ILE A 225 -2.49 3.91 8.14
C ILE A 225 -2.39 3.38 9.58
N GLY A 226 -2.02 4.24 10.52
CA GLY A 226 -2.09 3.92 11.95
C GLY A 226 -1.13 2.81 12.40
N ASN A 227 -0.01 2.64 11.70
CA ASN A 227 0.98 1.62 12.02
C ASN A 227 2.06 2.15 12.97
N SER A 228 2.73 1.22 13.64
CA SER A 228 4.02 1.46 14.29
C SER A 228 5.11 0.79 13.44
N ILE A 229 6.10 1.56 13.00
CA ILE A 229 7.15 1.11 12.07
C ILE A 229 8.51 1.47 12.65
N SER A 230 9.39 0.49 12.81
CA SER A 230 10.74 0.72 13.36
C SER A 230 11.70 -0.43 13.07
N GLY A 231 13.00 -0.17 13.23
CA GLY A 231 14.01 -1.23 13.19
C GLY A 231 14.48 -1.65 11.80
N SER A 232 14.08 -0.95 10.73
CA SER A 232 14.68 -1.08 9.42
C SER A 232 16.00 -0.29 9.35
N HIS A 233 17.00 -0.83 8.63
CA HIS A 233 18.27 -0.15 8.41
C HIS A 233 18.23 0.69 7.12
N SER A 234 17.55 0.25 6.08
CA SER A 234 17.46 0.99 4.80
C SER A 234 16.39 2.05 4.82
N ALA A 235 15.10 1.70 4.95
CA ALA A 235 14.02 2.67 5.14
C ALA A 235 12.82 2.06 5.89
N GLY A 236 12.06 2.88 6.61
CA GLY A 236 10.74 2.47 7.09
C GLY A 236 9.77 2.26 5.94
N VAL A 237 9.80 3.16 4.95
CA VAL A 237 9.08 3.01 3.68
C VAL A 237 9.99 3.42 2.53
N GLN A 238 10.23 2.49 1.62
CA GLN A 238 11.01 2.71 0.40
C GLN A 238 10.10 2.65 -0.82
N ILE A 239 10.05 3.72 -1.60
CA ILE A 239 9.36 3.76 -2.88
C ILE A 239 10.41 3.86 -3.97
N THR A 240 10.53 2.82 -4.83
CA THR A 240 11.61 2.72 -5.81
C THR A 240 11.15 2.81 -7.26
N GLN A 241 9.91 2.52 -7.56
CA GLN A 241 9.41 2.40 -8.95
C GLN A 241 10.28 1.46 -9.81
N ASP A 242 10.83 0.37 -9.23
CA ASP A 242 11.76 -0.50 -9.95
C ASP A 242 11.10 -1.25 -11.12
N THR A 243 9.81 -1.51 -11.03
CA THR A 243 9.08 -2.35 -12.00
C THR A 243 7.85 -1.65 -12.59
N GLY A 244 7.65 -0.36 -12.32
CA GLY A 244 6.55 0.44 -12.87
C GLY A 244 6.19 1.63 -12.01
N ASP A 245 5.30 2.46 -12.52
CA ASP A 245 4.87 3.71 -11.87
C ASP A 245 4.21 3.46 -10.51
N VAL A 246 4.45 4.39 -9.58
CA VAL A 246 3.74 4.48 -8.31
C VAL A 246 2.89 5.76 -8.29
N SER A 247 1.66 5.65 -7.79
CA SER A 247 0.78 6.82 -7.61
C SER A 247 -0.22 6.61 -6.47
N ASN A 248 -0.87 7.70 -6.03
CA ASN A 248 -1.89 7.67 -4.98
C ASN A 248 -1.42 6.89 -3.74
N PHE A 249 -0.24 7.27 -3.24
CA PHE A 249 0.33 6.76 -2.00
C PHE A 249 -0.15 7.61 -0.81
N THR A 250 -0.68 6.97 0.23
CA THR A 250 -1.12 7.62 1.46
C THR A 250 -0.39 7.02 2.67
N PHE A 251 0.25 7.87 3.45
CA PHE A 251 0.89 7.51 4.72
C PHE A 251 0.34 8.44 5.82
N THR A 252 -0.52 7.92 6.70
CA THR A 252 -1.23 8.77 7.67
C THR A 252 -1.43 8.10 9.03
N ASN A 253 -1.40 8.90 10.09
CA ASN A 253 -1.57 8.45 11.48
C ASN A 253 -0.58 7.37 11.93
N ASN A 254 0.61 7.30 11.34
CA ASN A 254 1.63 6.33 11.73
C ASN A 254 2.61 6.91 12.76
N SER A 255 3.20 6.02 13.55
CA SER A 255 4.42 6.26 14.31
C SER A 255 5.56 5.54 13.59
N ALA A 256 6.56 6.25 13.08
CA ALA A 256 7.61 5.66 12.27
C ALA A 256 9.00 6.17 12.63
N ASP A 257 9.98 5.30 12.62
CA ASP A 257 11.37 5.60 12.98
C ASP A 257 12.35 4.65 12.29
N GLY A 258 13.59 5.08 12.11
CA GLY A 258 14.66 4.26 11.56
C GLY A 258 14.93 4.50 10.07
N GLY A 259 15.82 3.69 9.52
CA GLY A 259 16.30 3.78 8.15
C GLY A 259 17.39 4.84 7.93
N LYS A 260 17.85 4.96 6.68
CA LYS A 260 18.69 6.10 6.25
C LYS A 260 17.88 7.39 6.33
N CYS A 261 16.69 7.38 5.73
CA CYS A 261 15.54 8.26 6.02
C CYS A 261 14.34 7.36 6.27
N THR A 262 13.37 7.79 7.07
CA THR A 262 12.24 6.92 7.41
C THR A 262 11.35 6.65 6.18
N ILE A 263 11.06 7.67 5.38
CA ILE A 263 10.38 7.51 4.08
C ILE A 263 11.34 7.99 2.99
N ASN A 264 11.68 7.10 2.06
CA ASN A 264 12.52 7.41 0.91
C ASN A 264 11.73 7.24 -0.39
N ILE A 265 11.65 8.29 -1.18
CA ILE A 265 10.97 8.33 -2.47
C ILE A 265 12.02 8.45 -3.57
N ALA A 266 12.10 7.45 -4.46
CA ALA A 266 12.96 7.44 -5.61
C ALA A 266 12.15 7.26 -6.91
N GLN A 267 12.35 8.17 -7.86
CA GLN A 267 11.60 8.18 -9.13
C GLN A 267 12.15 7.19 -10.16
N LYS A 268 13.43 6.86 -10.06
CA LYS A 268 14.14 6.06 -11.08
C LYS A 268 13.90 6.66 -12.49
N THR A 269 13.64 5.81 -13.47
CA THR A 269 13.33 6.22 -14.85
C THR A 269 11.85 6.51 -15.11
N HIS A 270 10.98 6.35 -14.09
CA HIS A 270 9.53 6.48 -14.23
C HIS A 270 9.02 7.92 -14.00
N GLY A 271 9.85 8.81 -13.45
CA GLY A 271 9.48 10.19 -13.21
C GLY A 271 8.68 10.40 -11.92
N PRO A 272 8.02 11.58 -11.79
CA PRO A 272 7.37 11.99 -10.55
C PRO A 272 6.24 11.07 -10.10
N ILE A 273 6.17 10.84 -8.78
CA ILE A 273 5.06 10.13 -8.16
C ILE A 273 3.91 11.10 -7.92
N TYR A 274 2.75 10.82 -8.48
CA TYR A 274 1.56 11.65 -8.33
C TYR A 274 0.65 11.17 -7.19
N GLY A 275 0.03 12.12 -6.49
CA GLY A 275 -0.93 11.82 -5.42
C GLY A 275 -0.28 11.24 -4.15
N ALA A 276 0.98 11.57 -3.87
CA ALA A 276 1.64 11.23 -2.62
C ALA A 276 1.15 12.14 -1.48
N VAL A 277 0.58 11.55 -0.42
CA VAL A 277 0.04 12.23 0.76
C VAL A 277 0.66 11.64 2.03
N ILE A 278 1.33 12.48 2.82
CA ILE A 278 1.95 12.09 4.10
C ILE A 278 1.48 13.07 5.18
N THR A 279 0.55 12.63 6.03
CA THR A 279 -0.09 13.52 7.01
C THR A 279 -0.32 12.85 8.36
N ASP A 280 -0.37 13.66 9.41
CA ASP A 280 -0.78 13.23 10.76
C ASP A 280 0.14 12.15 11.36
N ASN A 281 1.44 12.17 11.04
CA ASN A 281 2.37 11.16 11.51
C ASN A 281 3.29 11.70 12.60
N THR A 282 3.77 10.78 13.42
CA THR A 282 4.85 11.02 14.38
C THR A 282 6.10 10.27 13.93
N PHE A 283 7.22 10.97 13.82
CA PHE A 283 8.49 10.40 13.41
C PHE A 283 9.50 10.41 14.54
N GLY A 284 10.27 9.33 14.66
CA GLY A 284 11.46 9.29 15.51
C GLY A 284 12.65 10.02 14.90
N ARG A 285 13.79 9.98 15.59
CA ARG A 285 15.03 10.62 15.12
C ARG A 285 16.19 9.64 14.94
N ASN A 286 15.91 8.33 15.00
CA ASN A 286 16.94 7.30 14.83
C ASN A 286 17.21 7.01 13.35
N THR A 287 17.25 8.07 12.52
CA THR A 287 17.60 7.98 11.10
C THR A 287 19.11 8.19 10.92
N ARG A 288 19.75 7.45 9.98
CA ARG A 288 21.19 7.58 9.72
C ARG A 288 21.57 8.91 9.08
N ILE A 289 20.66 9.55 8.36
CA ILE A 289 20.75 10.97 8.02
C ILE A 289 19.97 11.73 9.08
N ALA A 290 20.64 12.67 9.77
CA ALA A 290 20.04 13.40 10.87
C ALA A 290 18.76 14.15 10.44
N ASN A 291 17.68 13.96 11.20
CA ASN A 291 16.38 14.58 10.97
C ASN A 291 15.77 14.29 9.59
N CYS A 292 16.02 13.12 9.02
CA CYS A 292 15.51 12.72 7.72
C CYS A 292 14.27 11.82 7.85
N ALA A 293 13.14 12.39 8.24
CA ALA A 293 11.89 11.65 8.26
C ALA A 293 11.38 11.33 6.85
N ILE A 294 11.52 12.28 5.91
CA ILE A 294 11.03 12.15 4.53
C ILE A 294 12.09 12.71 3.59
N ILE A 295 12.47 11.94 2.57
CA ILE A 295 13.30 12.41 1.46
C ILE A 295 12.58 12.13 0.13
N SER A 296 12.57 13.12 -0.77
CA SER A 296 11.88 13.02 -2.06
C SER A 296 12.57 13.91 -3.09
N PRO A 297 12.66 13.49 -4.36
CA PRO A 297 13.04 14.39 -5.45
C PRO A 297 12.11 15.61 -5.52
N SER A 298 12.67 16.79 -5.82
CA SER A 298 11.91 18.05 -5.86
C SER A 298 10.78 18.06 -6.90
N THR A 299 10.85 17.18 -7.89
CA THR A 299 9.83 17.01 -8.94
C THR A 299 8.61 16.21 -8.46
N THR A 300 8.74 15.34 -7.45
CA THR A 300 7.60 14.68 -6.81
C THR A 300 6.99 15.61 -5.76
N LYS A 301 5.75 16.04 -6.01
CA LYS A 301 5.02 16.92 -5.08
C LYS A 301 4.32 16.08 -4.00
N VAL A 302 4.91 16.04 -2.81
CA VAL A 302 4.34 15.34 -1.66
C VAL A 302 3.45 16.32 -0.88
N ALA A 303 2.16 16.03 -0.77
CA ALA A 303 1.27 16.78 0.11
C ALA A 303 1.53 16.39 1.57
N THR A 304 2.01 17.31 2.38
CA THR A 304 2.35 17.07 3.79
C THR A 304 1.61 18.01 4.73
N ALA A 305 1.11 17.46 5.85
CA ALA A 305 0.52 18.25 6.92
C ALA A 305 0.61 17.49 8.25
N ARG A 306 0.78 18.20 9.35
CA ARG A 306 0.73 17.65 10.72
C ARG A 306 1.63 16.44 10.95
N ASN A 307 2.85 16.50 10.40
CA ASN A 307 3.90 15.53 10.68
C ASN A 307 4.88 16.13 11.67
N TYR A 308 5.15 15.41 12.75
CA TYR A 308 5.97 15.91 13.85
C TYR A 308 7.02 14.89 14.28
N TYR A 309 8.17 15.40 14.72
CA TYR A 309 9.16 14.60 15.42
C TYR A 309 8.76 14.37 16.88
N THR A 310 9.09 13.17 17.41
CA THR A 310 8.98 12.86 18.83
C THR A 310 10.39 12.92 19.47
N PRO A 311 10.51 13.35 20.76
CA PRO A 311 9.46 13.83 21.66
C PRO A 311 9.15 15.34 21.51
N ASP A 312 9.94 16.10 20.77
CA ASP A 312 9.99 17.57 20.78
C ASP A 312 8.90 18.26 19.95
N LYS A 313 8.09 17.51 19.22
CA LYS A 313 6.98 17.97 18.37
C LYS A 313 7.40 19.01 17.30
N LYS A 314 8.67 19.03 16.91
CA LYS A 314 9.09 19.84 15.77
C LYS A 314 8.46 19.36 14.49
N ILE A 315 8.11 20.31 13.63
CA ILE A 315 7.51 20.01 12.32
C ILE A 315 8.54 19.28 11.43
N VAL A 316 8.10 18.25 10.76
CA VAL A 316 8.89 17.53 9.76
C VAL A 316 8.87 18.28 8.45
N SER A 317 10.06 18.51 7.89
CA SER A 317 10.24 18.99 6.51
C SER A 317 10.62 17.84 5.58
N VAL A 318 10.29 18.00 4.29
CA VAL A 318 10.74 17.05 3.24
C VAL A 318 12.14 17.45 2.81
N HIS A 319 13.09 16.52 2.92
CA HIS A 319 14.43 16.68 2.36
C HIS A 319 14.38 16.49 0.85
N THR A 320 15.18 17.26 0.13
CA THR A 320 15.37 17.05 -1.33
C THR A 320 16.44 15.99 -1.55
N GLY A 321 16.11 14.95 -2.33
CA GLY A 321 16.99 13.83 -2.69
C GLY A 321 17.36 13.85 -4.16
#